data_9113e506a4bc25d4b817c8f49659e4bc
#
_entry.id   9113e506a4bc25d4b817c8f49659e4bc
#
_cell.length_a   1.000
_cell.length_b   1.000
_cell.length_c   1.000
_cell.angle_alpha   90.00
_cell.angle_beta   90.00
_cell.angle_gamma   90.00
#
_symmetry.space_group_name_H-M   'P 1'
#
loop_
_entity.id
_entity.type
_entity.pdbx_description
1 polymer ?
#
loop_
_entity_poly.entity_id
_entity_poly.type
_entity_poly.pdbx_seq_one_letter_code
_entity_poly.pdbx_strand_id
1 'polypeptide(L)'
;NQTPPYAMLRSLVGSEMCIRDSDEVGRGSFAGPIVGAAVKINKSHEDLLIEVKDSKKLSEKKRNQIYELISNNNVAYSISECSNNIIDEVGISEANKIVLENSIEEIYTGKEKVYVDHFKINKFSSVSLVRGEDNSKAIALASIIAKVYRDNLMKKISKNYPQYLFENNKGYGTQAHRESIEKHGLTDIHRRSFNLEPNK
;
A
#
# COMPACT_ATOMS: atom_id res chain seq x y z
N ASN A 1 -24.92 -17.51 -16.00
CA ASN A 1 -24.11 -18.35 -15.08
C ASN A 1 -22.92 -17.54 -14.61
N GLN A 2 -23.10 -16.79 -13.55
CA GLN A 2 -21.98 -16.14 -12.85
C GLN A 2 -21.37 -17.18 -11.92
N THR A 3 -20.11 -17.54 -12.15
CA THR A 3 -19.32 -18.38 -11.23
C THR A 3 -19.25 -17.67 -9.88
N PRO A 4 -19.54 -18.35 -8.75
CA PRO A 4 -19.47 -17.73 -7.43
C PRO A 4 -18.05 -17.22 -7.15
N PRO A 5 -17.89 -16.11 -6.41
CA PRO A 5 -16.57 -15.51 -6.09
C PRO A 5 -15.56 -16.49 -5.49
N TYR A 6 -16.05 -17.53 -4.79
CA TYR A 6 -15.24 -18.56 -4.17
C TYR A 6 -14.60 -19.55 -5.17
N ALA A 7 -15.25 -19.79 -6.32
CA ALA A 7 -14.68 -20.63 -7.38
C ALA A 7 -13.58 -19.88 -8.15
N MET A 8 -13.70 -18.55 -8.25
CA MET A 8 -12.70 -17.68 -8.87
C MET A 8 -11.41 -17.64 -8.03
N LEU A 9 -11.50 -17.70 -6.70
CA LEU A 9 -10.34 -17.77 -5.78
C LEU A 9 -9.54 -19.06 -5.92
N ARG A 10 -10.19 -20.21 -6.14
CA ARG A 10 -9.51 -21.50 -6.39
C ARG A 10 -8.89 -21.59 -7.79
N SER A 11 -9.47 -20.93 -8.79
CA SER A 11 -8.92 -20.90 -10.14
C SER A 11 -7.73 -19.95 -10.28
N LEU A 12 -7.61 -18.94 -9.41
CA LEU A 12 -6.53 -17.97 -9.43
C LEU A 12 -5.24 -18.46 -8.74
N VAL A 13 -5.31 -19.56 -7.97
CA VAL A 13 -4.15 -20.25 -7.40
C VAL A 13 -3.79 -21.46 -8.27
N GLY A 14 -4.16 -21.45 -9.53
CA GLY A 14 -3.66 -22.39 -10.53
C GLY A 14 -2.14 -22.30 -10.67
N SER A 15 -1.51 -23.23 -11.36
CA SER A 15 -0.05 -23.41 -11.55
C SER A 15 0.76 -22.16 -11.95
N GLU A 16 0.15 -20.99 -12.00
CA GLU A 16 0.76 -19.74 -12.44
C GLU A 16 1.15 -18.88 -11.23
N MET A 17 2.37 -18.35 -11.23
CA MET A 17 2.80 -17.31 -10.32
C MET A 17 2.05 -16.01 -10.65
N CYS A 18 1.49 -15.38 -9.63
CA CYS A 18 0.79 -14.12 -9.78
C CYS A 18 1.50 -13.04 -8.96
N ILE A 19 1.73 -11.89 -9.56
CA ILE A 19 2.08 -10.66 -8.86
C ILE A 19 0.76 -9.95 -8.57
N ARG A 20 0.54 -9.57 -7.33
CA ARG A 20 -0.65 -8.85 -6.92
C ARG A 20 -0.24 -7.60 -6.18
N ASP A 21 -0.71 -6.50 -6.69
CA ASP A 21 -0.44 -5.21 -6.13
C ASP A 21 -1.52 -4.76 -5.17
N SER A 22 -1.17 -3.83 -4.33
CA SER A 22 -2.03 -3.34 -3.27
C SER A 22 -2.70 -2.03 -3.61
N ASP A 23 -3.66 -1.70 -2.77
CA ASP A 23 -4.11 -0.35 -2.54
C ASP A 23 -2.94 0.50 -2.02
N GLU A 24 -2.81 1.73 -2.49
CA GLU A 24 -1.77 2.64 -2.07
C GLU A 24 -1.97 3.11 -0.63
N VAL A 25 -0.92 3.08 0.15
CA VAL A 25 -0.94 3.60 1.52
C VAL A 25 -0.38 5.02 1.56
N GLY A 26 -1.19 5.92 2.10
CA GLY A 26 -0.81 7.31 2.27
C GLY A 26 -1.29 8.25 1.17
N ARG A 27 -2.22 7.85 0.30
CA ARG A 27 -2.77 8.71 -0.76
C ARG A 27 -3.34 10.02 -0.22
N GLY A 28 -4.22 9.95 0.78
CA GLY A 28 -4.86 11.12 1.40
C GLY A 28 -4.06 11.76 2.53
N SER A 29 -2.78 11.42 2.71
CA SER A 29 -1.95 12.01 3.78
C SER A 29 -1.49 13.40 3.40
N PHE A 30 -1.43 14.32 4.37
CA PHE A 30 -0.91 15.68 4.23
C PHE A 30 0.62 15.73 4.23
N ALA A 31 1.28 14.72 4.80
CA ALA A 31 2.73 14.65 4.91
C ALA A 31 3.25 13.23 4.65
N GLY A 32 4.50 13.17 4.19
CA GLY A 32 5.23 11.95 3.92
C GLY A 32 4.91 11.32 2.56
N PRO A 33 5.60 10.23 2.21
CA PRO A 33 5.49 9.58 0.91
C PRO A 33 4.17 8.83 0.74
N ILE A 34 3.81 8.55 -0.51
CA ILE A 34 2.92 7.45 -0.89
C ILE A 34 3.74 6.19 -1.06
N VAL A 35 3.21 5.06 -0.66
CA VAL A 35 3.90 3.76 -0.70
C VAL A 35 3.02 2.73 -1.38
N GLY A 36 3.58 2.03 -2.35
CA GLY A 36 3.00 0.83 -2.97
C GLY A 36 3.83 -0.39 -2.64
N ALA A 37 3.22 -1.57 -2.70
CA ALA A 37 3.92 -2.84 -2.56
C ALA A 37 3.34 -3.87 -3.52
N ALA A 38 4.19 -4.74 -4.03
CA ALA A 38 3.80 -5.90 -4.81
C ALA A 38 4.25 -7.19 -4.11
N VAL A 39 3.44 -8.24 -4.23
CA VAL A 39 3.75 -9.55 -3.66
C VAL A 39 3.57 -10.65 -4.71
N LYS A 40 4.51 -11.58 -4.75
CA LYS A 40 4.50 -12.72 -5.66
C LYS A 40 4.07 -13.97 -4.92
N ILE A 41 2.90 -14.48 -5.25
CA ILE A 41 2.26 -15.62 -4.58
C ILE A 41 2.20 -16.81 -5.53
N ASN A 42 2.47 -17.99 -4.99
CA ASN A 42 2.29 -19.29 -5.65
C ASN A 42 1.56 -20.27 -4.70
N LYS A 43 1.37 -21.50 -5.14
CA LYS A 43 0.65 -22.54 -4.37
C LYS A 43 1.27 -22.85 -3.01
N SER A 44 2.60 -22.75 -2.86
CA SER A 44 3.25 -23.02 -1.58
C SER A 44 2.95 -22.00 -0.50
N HIS A 45 2.33 -20.86 -0.87
CA HIS A 45 1.97 -19.78 0.05
C HIS A 45 0.48 -19.79 0.46
N GLU A 46 -0.30 -20.82 0.08
CA GLU A 46 -1.75 -20.89 0.38
C GLU A 46 -2.06 -20.81 1.87
N ASP A 47 -1.25 -21.49 2.70
CA ASP A 47 -1.44 -21.50 4.16
C ASP A 47 -1.24 -20.10 4.77
N LEU A 48 -0.29 -19.31 4.25
CA LEU A 48 -0.08 -17.93 4.69
C LEU A 48 -1.29 -17.05 4.39
N LEU A 49 -1.99 -17.32 3.29
CA LEU A 49 -3.17 -16.56 2.89
C LEU A 49 -4.39 -16.84 3.78
N ILE A 50 -4.39 -17.92 4.57
CA ILE A 50 -5.48 -18.20 5.53
C ILE A 50 -5.49 -17.17 6.66
N GLU A 51 -4.32 -16.71 7.09
CA GLU A 51 -4.17 -15.70 8.14
C GLU A 51 -4.59 -14.28 7.70
N VAL A 52 -4.66 -14.04 6.39
CA VAL A 52 -4.98 -12.73 5.81
C VAL A 52 -6.48 -12.62 5.57
N LYS A 53 -7.24 -12.32 6.63
CA LYS A 53 -8.66 -11.96 6.54
C LYS A 53 -8.82 -10.49 6.89
N ASP A 54 -9.63 -9.75 6.09
CA ASP A 54 -10.03 -8.38 6.42
C ASP A 54 -8.84 -7.46 6.81
N SER A 55 -7.89 -7.22 5.91
CA SER A 55 -6.69 -6.41 6.15
C SER A 55 -7.00 -5.05 6.79
N LYS A 56 -8.12 -4.43 6.40
CA LYS A 56 -8.59 -3.13 6.93
C LYS A 56 -9.00 -3.17 8.40
N LYS A 57 -9.41 -4.35 8.92
CA LYS A 57 -9.86 -4.53 10.30
C LYS A 57 -8.76 -5.07 11.22
N LEU A 58 -7.58 -5.39 10.69
CA LEU A 58 -6.49 -5.92 11.49
C LEU A 58 -5.89 -4.84 12.41
N SER A 59 -5.63 -5.23 13.66
CA SER A 59 -4.84 -4.39 14.57
C SER A 59 -3.40 -4.22 14.05
N GLU A 60 -2.70 -3.18 14.49
CA GLU A 60 -1.29 -2.96 14.16
C GLU A 60 -0.43 -4.17 14.54
N LYS A 61 -0.66 -4.74 15.73
CA LYS A 61 0.03 -5.95 16.20
C LYS A 61 -0.15 -7.12 15.23
N LYS A 62 -1.38 -7.38 14.75
CA LYS A 62 -1.65 -8.50 13.82
C LYS A 62 -1.02 -8.25 12.46
N ARG A 63 -1.04 -7.00 11.96
CA ARG A 63 -0.33 -6.65 10.70
C ARG A 63 1.17 -6.90 10.79
N ASN A 64 1.80 -6.52 11.90
CA ASN A 64 3.23 -6.78 12.12
C ASN A 64 3.53 -8.28 12.17
N GLN A 65 2.71 -9.09 12.84
CA GLN A 65 2.86 -10.54 12.84
C GLN A 65 2.77 -11.15 11.43
N ILE A 66 1.83 -10.69 10.61
CA ILE A 66 1.72 -11.16 9.21
C ILE A 66 2.94 -10.72 8.41
N TYR A 67 3.43 -9.50 8.58
CA TYR A 67 4.63 -9.01 7.93
C TYR A 67 5.87 -9.85 8.27
N GLU A 68 6.05 -10.22 9.54
CA GLU A 68 7.10 -11.14 9.98
C GLU A 68 6.96 -12.53 9.36
N LEU A 69 5.72 -13.07 9.30
CA LEU A 69 5.46 -14.37 8.66
C LEU A 69 5.83 -14.36 7.17
N ILE A 70 5.56 -13.28 6.44
CA ILE A 70 5.94 -13.12 5.03
C ILE A 70 7.47 -13.20 4.90
N SER A 71 8.19 -12.45 5.72
CA SER A 71 9.66 -12.42 5.69
C SER A 71 10.27 -13.78 6.01
N ASN A 72 9.68 -14.52 6.97
CA ASN A 72 10.18 -15.82 7.39
C ASN A 72 9.88 -16.97 6.40
N ASN A 73 8.88 -16.81 5.54
CA ASN A 73 8.46 -17.82 4.56
C ASN A 73 8.97 -17.55 3.13
N ASN A 74 9.96 -16.69 2.98
CA ASN A 74 10.59 -16.36 1.68
C ASN A 74 9.59 -15.94 0.58
N VAL A 75 8.49 -15.28 0.97
CA VAL A 75 7.57 -14.70 0.00
C VAL A 75 8.27 -13.53 -0.67
N ALA A 76 8.42 -13.57 -1.98
CA ALA A 76 8.98 -12.46 -2.72
C ALA A 76 8.00 -11.27 -2.73
N TYR A 77 8.47 -10.13 -2.27
CA TYR A 77 7.74 -8.86 -2.32
C TYR A 77 8.68 -7.70 -2.60
N SER A 78 8.12 -6.61 -3.03
CA SER A 78 8.83 -5.35 -3.23
C SER A 78 8.01 -4.20 -2.67
N ILE A 79 8.69 -3.10 -2.38
CA ILE A 79 8.09 -1.86 -1.86
C ILE A 79 8.66 -0.71 -2.66
N SER A 80 7.80 0.16 -3.15
CA SER A 80 8.19 1.41 -3.79
C SER A 80 7.57 2.59 -3.07
N GLU A 81 8.29 3.69 -3.00
CA GLU A 81 7.82 4.94 -2.42
C GLU A 81 8.01 6.13 -3.37
N CYS A 82 7.11 7.08 -3.28
CA CYS A 82 7.20 8.34 -3.99
C CYS A 82 7.12 9.48 -2.98
N SER A 83 8.14 10.34 -2.98
CA SER A 83 8.26 11.42 -1.99
C SER A 83 7.15 12.47 -2.17
N ASN A 84 6.95 13.27 -1.12
CA ASN A 84 6.04 14.42 -1.19
C ASN A 84 6.44 15.42 -2.30
N ASN A 85 7.72 15.61 -2.57
CA ASN A 85 8.17 16.51 -3.64
C ASN A 85 7.74 16.02 -5.02
N ILE A 86 7.89 14.72 -5.29
CA ILE A 86 7.42 14.13 -6.54
C ILE A 86 5.88 14.18 -6.63
N ILE A 87 5.18 13.93 -5.51
CA ILE A 87 3.71 14.06 -5.45
C ILE A 87 3.27 15.48 -5.82
N ASP A 88 3.97 16.49 -5.30
CA ASP A 88 3.67 17.91 -5.59
C ASP A 88 3.96 18.27 -7.05
N GLU A 89 4.94 17.62 -7.69
CA GLU A 89 5.32 17.83 -9.07
C GLU A 89 4.37 17.16 -10.07
N VAL A 90 4.08 15.85 -9.88
CA VAL A 90 3.34 15.05 -10.88
C VAL A 90 1.87 14.82 -10.50
N GLY A 91 1.48 15.19 -9.29
CA GLY A 91 0.16 14.93 -8.73
C GLY A 91 0.01 13.51 -8.16
N ILE A 92 -0.94 13.37 -7.23
CA ILE A 92 -1.14 12.12 -6.47
C ILE A 92 -1.52 10.91 -7.33
N SER A 93 -2.24 11.12 -8.42
CA SER A 93 -2.67 10.02 -9.30
C SER A 93 -1.51 9.43 -10.09
N GLU A 94 -0.61 10.26 -10.59
CA GLU A 94 0.59 9.77 -11.30
C GLU A 94 1.61 9.21 -10.32
N ALA A 95 1.82 9.84 -9.16
CA ALA A 95 2.67 9.30 -8.10
C ALA A 95 2.20 7.91 -7.63
N ASN A 96 0.89 7.69 -7.55
CA ASN A 96 0.33 6.39 -7.25
C ASN A 96 0.69 5.34 -8.30
N LYS A 97 0.48 5.68 -9.58
CA LYS A 97 0.84 4.80 -10.69
C LYS A 97 2.34 4.46 -10.68
N ILE A 98 3.20 5.44 -10.42
CA ILE A 98 4.66 5.25 -10.33
C ILE A 98 5.00 4.21 -9.25
N VAL A 99 4.46 4.33 -8.03
CA VAL A 99 4.80 3.36 -6.97
C VAL A 99 4.29 1.97 -7.27
N LEU A 100 3.13 1.84 -7.91
CA LEU A 100 2.59 0.56 -8.32
C LEU A 100 3.44 -0.09 -9.43
N GLU A 101 3.76 0.66 -10.48
CA GLU A 101 4.59 0.16 -11.58
C GLU A 101 5.98 -0.25 -11.11
N ASN A 102 6.64 0.56 -10.28
CA ASN A 102 7.97 0.27 -9.77
C ASN A 102 7.98 -0.97 -8.86
N SER A 103 6.98 -1.10 -7.97
CA SER A 103 6.91 -2.28 -7.10
C SER A 103 6.70 -3.57 -7.90
N ILE A 104 5.88 -3.56 -8.94
CA ILE A 104 5.68 -4.72 -9.81
C ILE A 104 6.96 -5.04 -10.58
N GLU A 105 7.59 -4.03 -11.18
CA GLU A 105 8.77 -4.20 -12.03
C GLU A 105 9.92 -4.90 -11.31
N GLU A 106 10.11 -4.61 -10.04
CA GLU A 106 11.20 -5.17 -9.22
C GLU A 106 11.11 -6.70 -9.06
N ILE A 107 9.89 -7.27 -9.07
CA ILE A 107 9.70 -8.73 -8.88
C ILE A 107 9.12 -9.44 -10.13
N TYR A 108 8.86 -8.68 -11.20
CA TYR A 108 8.29 -9.23 -12.44
C TYR A 108 9.35 -9.91 -13.29
N THR A 109 9.11 -11.16 -13.69
CA THR A 109 10.06 -11.94 -14.53
C THR A 109 9.55 -12.17 -15.96
N GLY A 110 8.41 -11.57 -16.33
CA GLY A 110 7.83 -11.69 -17.67
C GLY A 110 6.82 -12.84 -17.84
N LYS A 111 6.61 -13.65 -16.81
CA LYS A 111 5.75 -14.84 -16.86
C LYS A 111 4.51 -14.75 -15.98
N GLU A 112 4.48 -13.80 -15.06
CA GLU A 112 3.41 -13.66 -14.08
C GLU A 112 2.20 -12.93 -14.66
N LYS A 113 1.00 -13.31 -14.21
CA LYS A 113 -0.19 -12.48 -14.36
C LYS A 113 -0.20 -11.41 -13.26
N VAL A 114 -0.34 -10.16 -13.66
CA VAL A 114 -0.37 -9.01 -12.76
C VAL A 114 -1.82 -8.64 -12.44
N TYR A 115 -2.15 -8.53 -11.16
CA TYR A 115 -3.46 -8.08 -10.68
C TYR A 115 -3.30 -6.82 -9.85
N VAL A 116 -4.05 -5.78 -10.17
CA VAL A 116 -3.95 -4.47 -9.52
C VAL A 116 -5.31 -4.05 -9.00
N ASP A 117 -5.36 -3.45 -7.81
CA ASP A 117 -6.60 -2.90 -7.27
C ASP A 117 -6.91 -1.54 -7.91
N HIS A 118 -8.12 -1.41 -8.48
CA HIS A 118 -8.68 -0.20 -9.09
C HIS A 118 -7.90 0.45 -10.25
N PHE A 119 -6.64 0.11 -10.50
CA PHE A 119 -5.84 0.75 -11.55
C PHE A 119 -5.57 -0.19 -12.72
N LYS A 120 -5.51 0.38 -13.93
CA LYS A 120 -5.01 -0.30 -15.11
C LYS A 120 -3.58 0.19 -15.36
N ILE A 121 -2.63 -0.73 -15.26
CA ILE A 121 -1.23 -0.47 -15.58
C ILE A 121 -0.97 -0.97 -16.99
N ASN A 122 -0.64 -0.05 -17.90
CA ASN A 122 -0.44 -0.40 -19.31
C ASN A 122 0.91 -1.08 -19.58
N LYS A 123 1.88 -0.92 -18.66
CA LYS A 123 3.24 -1.46 -18.79
C LYS A 123 3.28 -3.00 -18.71
N PHE A 124 2.29 -3.60 -18.03
CA PHE A 124 2.20 -5.05 -17.84
C PHE A 124 0.86 -5.57 -18.36
N SER A 125 0.79 -6.87 -18.71
CA SER A 125 -0.50 -7.53 -18.96
C SER A 125 -1.25 -7.64 -17.63
N SER A 126 -1.89 -6.55 -17.23
CA SER A 126 -2.53 -6.43 -15.92
C SER A 126 -4.05 -6.58 -16.00
N VAL A 127 -4.60 -7.19 -14.97
CA VAL A 127 -6.05 -7.28 -14.73
C VAL A 127 -6.39 -6.38 -13.55
N SER A 128 -7.19 -5.34 -13.80
CA SER A 128 -7.72 -4.49 -12.73
C SER A 128 -8.85 -5.21 -12.00
N LEU A 129 -8.77 -5.29 -10.69
CA LEU A 129 -9.81 -5.86 -9.83
C LEU A 129 -10.49 -4.73 -9.06
N VAL A 130 -11.82 -4.67 -9.12
CA VAL A 130 -12.60 -3.76 -8.29
C VAL A 130 -12.72 -4.35 -6.88
N ARG A 131 -12.33 -3.59 -5.86
CA ARG A 131 -12.23 -4.05 -4.46
C ARG A 131 -11.32 -5.29 -4.34
N GLY A 132 -10.13 -5.17 -4.87
CA GLY A 132 -9.18 -6.26 -4.93
C GLY A 132 -8.83 -6.84 -3.56
N GLU A 133 -8.74 -6.02 -2.52
CA GLU A 133 -8.48 -6.47 -1.14
C GLU A 133 -9.60 -7.39 -0.60
N ASP A 134 -10.86 -7.08 -0.89
CA ASP A 134 -12.00 -7.90 -0.44
C ASP A 134 -12.07 -9.23 -1.21
N ASN A 135 -11.60 -9.23 -2.45
CA ASN A 135 -11.70 -10.36 -3.37
C ASN A 135 -10.40 -11.15 -3.51
N SER A 136 -9.27 -10.61 -3.05
CA SER A 136 -7.97 -11.25 -3.19
C SER A 136 -7.11 -11.09 -1.93
N LYS A 137 -6.87 -12.20 -1.25
CA LYS A 137 -5.99 -12.25 -0.07
C LYS A 137 -4.56 -11.82 -0.38
N ALA A 138 -4.10 -11.97 -1.60
CA ALA A 138 -2.77 -11.54 -1.98
C ALA A 138 -2.69 -10.01 -2.15
N ILE A 139 -3.75 -9.36 -2.67
CA ILE A 139 -3.84 -7.89 -2.66
C ILE A 139 -3.88 -7.38 -1.22
N ALA A 140 -4.70 -8.01 -0.36
CA ALA A 140 -4.74 -7.70 1.07
C ALA A 140 -3.37 -7.85 1.74
N LEU A 141 -2.57 -8.86 1.34
CA LEU A 141 -1.22 -9.07 1.84
C LEU A 141 -0.27 -7.94 1.43
N ALA A 142 -0.30 -7.52 0.16
CA ALA A 142 0.50 -6.39 -0.31
C ALA A 142 0.12 -5.09 0.41
N SER A 143 -1.20 -4.85 0.63
CA SER A 143 -1.69 -3.72 1.43
C SER A 143 -1.13 -3.72 2.86
N ILE A 144 -1.07 -4.89 3.52
CA ILE A 144 -0.45 -5.04 4.84
C ILE A 144 1.04 -4.67 4.79
N ILE A 145 1.77 -5.14 3.78
CA ILE A 145 3.20 -4.85 3.61
C ILE A 145 3.42 -3.34 3.47
N ALA A 146 2.71 -2.69 2.54
CA ALA A 146 2.80 -1.25 2.34
C ALA A 146 2.44 -0.47 3.60
N LYS A 147 1.39 -0.91 4.31
CA LYS A 147 0.91 -0.27 5.55
C LYS A 147 1.94 -0.36 6.68
N VAL A 148 2.48 -1.55 6.93
CA VAL A 148 3.50 -1.74 8.00
C VAL A 148 4.75 -0.93 7.68
N TYR A 149 5.22 -0.96 6.45
CA TYR A 149 6.38 -0.19 6.02
C TYR A 149 6.17 1.31 6.24
N ARG A 150 5.06 1.87 5.70
CA ARG A 150 4.79 3.30 5.80
C ARG A 150 4.56 3.77 7.24
N ASP A 151 3.84 3.00 8.04
CA ASP A 151 3.61 3.35 9.44
C ASP A 151 4.94 3.41 10.23
N ASN A 152 5.87 2.48 9.98
CA ASN A 152 7.20 2.49 10.58
C ASN A 152 8.07 3.65 10.07
N LEU A 153 7.98 3.98 8.79
CA LEU A 153 8.66 5.14 8.20
C LEU A 153 8.16 6.43 8.87
N MET A 154 6.84 6.62 9.01
CA MET A 154 6.27 7.81 9.65
C MET A 154 6.64 7.90 11.14
N LYS A 155 6.77 6.78 11.85
CA LYS A 155 7.32 6.76 13.22
C LYS A 155 8.79 7.21 13.28
N LYS A 156 9.62 6.83 12.30
CA LYS A 156 10.99 7.32 12.22
C LYS A 156 11.05 8.82 11.94
N ILE A 157 10.25 9.28 10.99
CA ILE A 157 10.13 10.70 10.63
C ILE A 157 9.64 11.54 11.80
N SER A 158 8.73 11.03 12.63
CA SER A 158 8.19 11.73 13.81
C SER A 158 9.26 12.18 14.78
N LYS A 159 10.40 11.49 14.85
CA LYS A 159 11.51 11.88 15.74
C LYS A 159 12.12 13.24 15.37
N ASN A 160 12.10 13.59 14.07
CA ASN A 160 12.61 14.87 13.57
C ASN A 160 11.55 15.99 13.64
N TYR A 161 10.27 15.62 13.75
CA TYR A 161 9.13 16.55 13.76
C TYR A 161 8.14 16.22 14.89
N PRO A 162 8.59 16.19 16.16
CA PRO A 162 7.77 15.70 17.29
C PRO A 162 6.47 16.50 17.48
N GLN A 163 6.46 17.79 17.10
CA GLN A 163 5.30 18.67 17.24
C GLN A 163 4.13 18.30 16.31
N TYR A 164 4.33 17.48 15.25
CA TYR A 164 3.27 17.08 14.30
C TYR A 164 2.64 15.73 14.62
N LEU A 165 3.13 15.01 15.63
CA LEU A 165 2.58 13.75 16.11
C LEU A 165 2.45 12.67 15.01
N PHE A 166 3.41 12.62 14.05
CA PHE A 166 3.37 11.68 12.93
C PHE A 166 3.40 10.21 13.36
N GLU A 167 3.90 9.91 14.56
CA GLU A 167 3.81 8.56 15.13
C GLU A 167 2.36 8.11 15.36
N ASN A 168 1.43 9.04 15.60
CA ASN A 168 0.02 8.76 15.82
C ASN A 168 -0.79 8.90 14.53
N ASN A 169 -0.72 10.06 13.89
CA ASN A 169 -1.54 10.40 12.73
C ASN A 169 -1.00 9.87 11.39
N LYS A 170 0.24 9.38 11.33
CA LYS A 170 0.90 8.86 10.12
C LYS A 170 0.89 9.84 8.93
N GLY A 171 0.84 11.13 9.24
CA GLY A 171 0.77 12.21 8.26
C GLY A 171 -0.63 12.51 7.73
N TYR A 172 -1.67 11.80 8.18
CA TYR A 172 -3.05 12.12 7.78
C TYR A 172 -3.55 13.40 8.45
N GLY A 173 -4.44 14.12 7.77
CA GLY A 173 -4.99 15.41 8.21
C GLY A 173 -6.00 15.29 9.36
N THR A 174 -5.59 14.67 10.47
CA THR A 174 -6.36 14.66 11.71
C THR A 174 -6.45 16.08 12.30
N GLN A 175 -7.39 16.31 13.20
CA GLN A 175 -7.52 17.60 13.86
C GLN A 175 -6.20 18.03 14.52
N ALA A 176 -5.57 17.14 15.29
CA ALA A 176 -4.28 17.42 15.93
C ALA A 176 -3.16 17.78 14.94
N HIS A 177 -3.14 17.16 13.76
CA HIS A 177 -2.16 17.48 12.73
C HIS A 177 -2.43 18.86 12.10
N ARG A 178 -3.71 19.21 11.85
CA ARG A 178 -4.11 20.54 11.35
C ARG A 178 -3.76 21.64 12.34
N GLU A 179 -4.06 21.44 13.63
CA GLU A 179 -3.70 22.37 14.71
C GLU A 179 -2.17 22.55 14.80
N SER A 180 -1.40 21.46 14.58
CA SER A 180 0.06 21.53 14.53
C SER A 180 0.56 22.35 13.34
N ILE A 181 -0.07 22.18 12.15
CA ILE A 181 0.25 22.99 10.96
C ILE A 181 -0.07 24.46 11.20
N GLU A 182 -1.22 24.77 11.79
CA GLU A 182 -1.61 26.14 12.10
C GLU A 182 -0.62 26.81 13.07
N LYS A 183 -0.16 26.08 14.07
CA LYS A 183 0.76 26.59 15.09
C LYS A 183 2.22 26.68 14.64
N HIS A 184 2.69 25.73 13.85
CA HIS A 184 4.11 25.55 13.53
C HIS A 184 4.45 25.72 12.05
N GLY A 185 3.44 25.90 11.18
CA GLY A 185 3.62 26.00 9.73
C GLY A 185 3.84 24.63 9.07
N LEU A 186 4.22 24.67 7.80
CA LEU A 186 4.54 23.47 7.02
C LEU A 186 6.02 23.13 7.11
N THR A 187 6.35 21.87 7.10
CA THR A 187 7.72 21.36 6.97
C THR A 187 8.01 20.92 5.53
N ASP A 188 9.24 20.50 5.27
CA ASP A 188 9.71 19.97 3.99
C ASP A 188 9.06 18.63 3.56
N ILE A 189 8.44 17.92 4.50
CA ILE A 189 7.73 16.67 4.19
C ILE A 189 6.24 16.83 3.94
N HIS A 190 5.69 18.05 4.10
CA HIS A 190 4.28 18.29 3.77
C HIS A 190 4.06 18.36 2.27
N ARG A 191 2.90 17.90 1.82
CA ARG A 191 2.48 17.94 0.40
C ARG A 191 1.80 19.26 0.11
N ARG A 192 2.55 20.18 -0.47
CA ARG A 192 2.11 21.57 -0.73
C ARG A 192 1.00 21.70 -1.77
N SER A 193 0.86 20.69 -2.64
CA SER A 193 -0.22 20.61 -3.63
C SER A 193 -1.58 20.21 -3.04
N PHE A 194 -1.61 19.78 -1.77
CA PHE A 194 -2.84 19.38 -1.09
C PHE A 194 -3.50 20.59 -0.41
N ASN A 195 -4.84 20.53 -0.26
CA ASN A 195 -5.53 21.52 0.57
C ASN A 195 -5.31 21.16 2.06
N LEU A 196 -4.39 21.89 2.68
CA LEU A 196 -3.97 21.69 4.07
C LEU A 196 -4.67 22.64 5.05
N GLU A 197 -5.57 23.53 4.56
CA GLU A 197 -6.28 24.47 5.40
C GLU A 197 -7.19 23.75 6.42
N PRO A 198 -7.37 24.32 7.61
CA PRO A 198 -8.39 23.86 8.55
C PRO A 198 -9.76 23.94 7.89
N ASN A 199 -10.55 22.87 8.01
CA ASN A 199 -11.95 22.92 7.60
C ASN A 199 -12.64 24.05 8.40
N LYS A 200 -13.07 25.10 7.69
CA LYS A 200 -13.91 26.14 8.26
C LYS A 200 -15.27 25.60 8.64
#